data_00edee359da3d4535d2d019d7d61d015
#
_entry.id   00edee359da3d4535d2d019d7d61d015
#
_cell.length_a   1.000
_cell.length_b   1.000
_cell.length_c   1.000
_cell.angle_alpha   90.00
_cell.angle_beta   90.00
_cell.angle_gamma   90.00
#
_symmetry.space_group_name_H-M   'P 1'
#
loop_
_entity.id
_entity.type
_entity.pdbx_description
1 polymer ?
#
loop_
_entity_poly.entity_id
_entity_poly.type
_entity_poly.pdbx_seq_one_letter_code
_entity_poly.pdbx_strand_id
1 'polypeptide(L)'
;NNNSDLENHLLPGLEPNGVPRALKDTTIPFEYNNLNELEEITEKYDLAAVKMEVERSVPPKNNFLKGVRDLCDKKGIILIFDECTSGFRETFGGIHLKYGVNPDMAMFGKALGNGYAITAILGKKNIMQSAQSTFISSTFWTERIGPTVALKTLEIMNKNSTWKDISKKGKYM
;
A
#
# COMPACT_ATOMS: atom_id res chain seq x y z
N ASN A 1 -24.75 -3.46 2.09
CA ASN A 1 -23.72 -3.82 1.11
C ASN A 1 -23.24 -5.22 1.45
N ASN A 2 -23.26 -6.11 0.48
CA ASN A 2 -22.78 -7.46 0.66
C ASN A 2 -21.27 -7.47 0.42
N ASN A 3 -20.46 -7.36 1.49
CA ASN A 3 -19.00 -7.27 1.42
C ASN A 3 -18.33 -8.49 0.74
N SER A 4 -19.11 -9.53 0.44
CA SER A 4 -18.65 -10.74 -0.25
C SER A 4 -18.72 -10.66 -1.78
N ASP A 5 -19.21 -9.59 -2.35
CA ASP A 5 -19.35 -9.44 -3.80
C ASP A 5 -18.04 -8.87 -4.42
N LEU A 6 -17.52 -9.54 -5.43
CA LEU A 6 -16.31 -9.07 -6.13
C LEU A 6 -16.46 -7.64 -6.68
N GLU A 7 -17.67 -7.24 -7.03
CA GLU A 7 -18.00 -5.93 -7.55
C GLU A 7 -17.72 -4.80 -6.54
N ASN A 8 -17.80 -5.09 -5.24
CA ASN A 8 -17.66 -4.09 -4.19
C ASN A 8 -16.23 -3.54 -4.02
N HIS A 9 -15.21 -4.21 -4.55
CA HIS A 9 -13.84 -3.71 -4.50
C HIS A 9 -13.39 -3.06 -5.81
N LEU A 10 -14.26 -2.98 -6.80
CA LEU A 10 -14.01 -2.27 -8.05
C LEU A 10 -14.29 -0.78 -7.91
N LEU A 11 -13.65 0.02 -8.75
CA LEU A 11 -13.98 1.44 -8.85
C LEU A 11 -15.43 1.60 -9.34
N PRO A 12 -16.16 2.62 -8.85
CA PRO A 12 -17.53 2.87 -9.28
C PRO A 12 -17.65 2.93 -10.82
N GLY A 13 -18.63 2.22 -11.36
CA GLY A 13 -18.87 2.13 -12.79
C GLY A 13 -18.05 1.09 -13.55
N LEU A 14 -17.20 0.31 -12.85
CA LEU A 14 -16.54 -0.85 -13.43
C LEU A 14 -17.36 -2.12 -13.17
N GLU A 15 -17.41 -2.97 -14.20
CA GLU A 15 -18.01 -4.30 -14.12
C GLU A 15 -16.92 -5.37 -13.89
N PRO A 16 -17.26 -6.51 -13.27
CA PRO A 16 -16.28 -7.56 -12.96
C PRO A 16 -15.92 -8.44 -14.18
N ASN A 17 -16.13 -7.95 -15.39
CA ASN A 17 -15.84 -8.66 -16.62
C ASN A 17 -14.34 -9.02 -16.70
N GLY A 18 -14.05 -10.30 -16.92
CA GLY A 18 -12.68 -10.80 -16.94
C GLY A 18 -12.10 -11.19 -15.56
N VAL A 19 -12.80 -10.91 -14.46
CA VAL A 19 -12.39 -11.37 -13.13
C VAL A 19 -12.85 -12.83 -12.93
N PRO A 20 -11.93 -13.76 -12.64
CA PRO A 20 -12.31 -15.15 -12.37
C PRO A 20 -13.25 -15.24 -11.16
N ARG A 21 -14.42 -15.86 -11.35
CA ARG A 21 -15.43 -16.00 -10.28
C ARG A 21 -14.98 -16.89 -9.11
N ALA A 22 -13.95 -17.70 -9.31
CA ALA A 22 -13.31 -18.48 -8.25
C ALA A 22 -12.61 -17.58 -7.20
N LEU A 23 -12.35 -16.29 -7.52
CA LEU A 23 -11.80 -15.32 -6.59
C LEU A 23 -12.86 -14.62 -5.74
N LYS A 24 -14.14 -14.91 -5.97
CA LYS A 24 -15.21 -14.39 -5.12
C LYS A 24 -14.94 -14.76 -3.65
N ASP A 25 -15.22 -13.83 -2.73
CA ASP A 25 -15.03 -13.97 -1.29
C ASP A 25 -13.55 -14.09 -0.81
N THR A 26 -12.58 -14.01 -1.72
CA THR A 26 -11.14 -13.97 -1.34
C THR A 26 -10.66 -12.55 -0.99
N THR A 27 -11.44 -11.53 -1.35
CA THR A 27 -11.15 -10.13 -1.05
C THR A 27 -12.42 -9.47 -0.52
N ILE A 28 -12.32 -8.90 0.68
CA ILE A 28 -13.43 -8.28 1.38
C ILE A 28 -13.11 -6.79 1.52
N PRO A 29 -13.85 -5.89 0.85
CA PRO A 29 -13.63 -4.47 0.99
C PRO A 29 -14.15 -3.94 2.32
N PHE A 30 -13.52 -2.88 2.83
CA PHE A 30 -13.99 -2.12 3.97
C PHE A 30 -13.86 -0.62 3.69
N GLU A 31 -14.66 0.18 4.39
CA GLU A 31 -14.66 1.61 4.22
C GLU A 31 -13.49 2.28 4.96
N TYR A 32 -12.79 3.17 4.26
CA TYR A 32 -11.68 3.92 4.83
C TYR A 32 -12.16 4.84 5.97
N ASN A 33 -11.42 4.89 7.08
CA ASN A 33 -11.79 5.55 8.33
C ASN A 33 -12.94 4.88 9.13
N ASN A 34 -13.34 3.65 8.77
CA ASN A 34 -14.34 2.86 9.49
C ASN A 34 -13.67 1.64 10.17
N LEU A 35 -13.08 1.87 11.35
CA LEU A 35 -12.39 0.80 12.09
C LEU A 35 -13.38 -0.27 12.57
N ASN A 36 -14.61 0.12 12.96
CA ASN A 36 -15.61 -0.82 13.47
C ASN A 36 -15.99 -1.87 12.40
N GLU A 37 -16.14 -1.44 11.14
CA GLU A 37 -16.41 -2.39 10.05
C GLU A 37 -15.24 -3.38 9.87
N LEU A 38 -13.99 -2.91 9.95
CA LEU A 38 -12.85 -3.80 9.88
C LEU A 38 -12.79 -4.78 11.05
N GLU A 39 -13.15 -4.34 12.27
CA GLU A 39 -13.27 -5.21 13.44
C GLU A 39 -14.33 -6.30 13.22
N GLU A 40 -15.52 -5.95 12.76
CA GLU A 40 -16.59 -6.90 12.42
C GLU A 40 -16.14 -7.92 11.36
N ILE A 41 -15.42 -7.48 10.34
CA ILE A 41 -14.85 -8.38 9.32
C ILE A 41 -13.86 -9.36 9.95
N THR A 42 -12.97 -8.89 10.85
CA THR A 42 -11.98 -9.78 11.51
C THR A 42 -12.61 -10.76 12.50
N GLU A 43 -13.81 -10.49 13.01
CA GLU A 43 -14.56 -11.45 13.83
C GLU A 43 -15.26 -12.54 12.98
N LYS A 44 -15.59 -12.20 11.75
CA LYS A 44 -16.36 -13.07 10.84
C LYS A 44 -15.46 -13.92 9.95
N TYR A 45 -14.28 -13.43 9.59
CA TYR A 45 -13.39 -14.06 8.63
C TYR A 45 -11.97 -14.19 9.20
N ASP A 46 -11.31 -15.29 8.84
CA ASP A 46 -9.88 -15.48 9.08
C ASP A 46 -9.07 -14.80 7.97
N LEU A 47 -8.48 -13.66 8.28
CA LEU A 47 -7.81 -12.82 7.30
C LEU A 47 -6.30 -13.06 7.29
N ALA A 48 -5.73 -13.29 6.11
CA ALA A 48 -4.30 -13.34 5.92
C ALA A 48 -3.64 -11.95 6.01
N ALA A 49 -4.27 -10.95 5.42
CA ALA A 49 -3.74 -9.60 5.37
C ALA A 49 -4.82 -8.53 5.26
N VAL A 50 -4.51 -7.33 5.74
CA VAL A 50 -5.22 -6.08 5.44
C VAL A 50 -4.34 -5.23 4.53
N LYS A 51 -4.81 -4.92 3.32
CA LYS A 51 -4.14 -4.04 2.37
C LYS A 51 -4.92 -2.75 2.20
N MET A 52 -4.24 -1.61 2.33
CA MET A 52 -4.87 -0.30 2.18
C MET A 52 -3.87 0.76 1.71
N GLU A 53 -4.36 1.84 1.09
CA GLU A 53 -3.60 3.09 0.97
C GLU A 53 -3.60 3.81 2.33
N VAL A 54 -2.49 4.44 2.69
CA VAL A 54 -2.37 5.19 3.96
C VAL A 54 -3.19 6.48 3.91
N GLU A 55 -3.05 7.20 2.82
CA GLU A 55 -3.78 8.43 2.52
C GLU A 55 -3.79 8.64 1.00
N ARG A 56 -4.94 9.04 0.47
CA ARG A 56 -5.05 9.41 -0.95
C ARG A 56 -5.81 10.71 -1.12
N SER A 57 -7.11 10.70 -0.91
CA SER A 57 -7.99 11.87 -1.07
C SER A 57 -8.51 12.39 0.26
N VAL A 58 -8.50 11.54 1.28
CA VAL A 58 -8.98 11.84 2.63
C VAL A 58 -7.92 11.39 3.62
N PRO A 59 -7.52 12.25 4.57
CA PRO A 59 -6.56 11.87 5.61
C PRO A 59 -7.19 10.87 6.62
N PRO A 60 -6.36 10.08 7.30
CA PRO A 60 -6.84 9.23 8.39
C PRO A 60 -7.34 10.08 9.55
N LYS A 61 -8.49 9.69 10.12
CA LYS A 61 -9.16 10.38 11.23
C LYS A 61 -9.14 9.52 12.49
N ASN A 62 -9.30 10.14 13.66
CA ASN A 62 -9.56 9.46 14.92
C ASN A 62 -8.57 8.31 15.23
N ASN A 63 -7.28 8.49 14.95
CA ASN A 63 -6.27 7.45 15.11
C ASN A 63 -6.54 6.16 14.31
N PHE A 64 -7.27 6.24 13.21
CA PHE A 64 -7.66 5.09 12.39
C PHE A 64 -6.48 4.17 12.03
N LEU A 65 -5.37 4.73 11.51
CA LEU A 65 -4.20 3.92 11.14
C LEU A 65 -3.61 3.16 12.32
N LYS A 66 -3.57 3.80 13.49
CA LYS A 66 -3.10 3.14 14.72
C LYS A 66 -4.06 2.02 15.11
N GLY A 67 -5.37 2.27 15.08
CA GLY A 67 -6.38 1.26 15.36
C GLY A 67 -6.25 0.04 14.42
N VAL A 68 -6.07 0.27 13.12
CA VAL A 68 -5.82 -0.81 12.15
C VAL A 68 -4.55 -1.59 12.50
N ARG A 69 -3.45 -0.90 12.86
CA ARG A 69 -2.20 -1.57 13.25
C ARG A 69 -2.39 -2.43 14.50
N ASP A 70 -3.00 -1.85 15.54
CA ASP A 70 -3.23 -2.54 16.81
C ASP A 70 -4.16 -3.78 16.61
N LEU A 71 -5.18 -3.67 15.76
CA LEU A 71 -6.06 -4.77 15.39
C LEU A 71 -5.30 -5.88 14.66
N CYS A 72 -4.50 -5.52 13.66
CA CYS A 72 -3.69 -6.48 12.92
C CYS A 72 -2.68 -7.20 13.83
N ASP A 73 -2.03 -6.47 14.73
CA ASP A 73 -1.10 -7.07 15.71
C ASP A 73 -1.81 -8.04 16.64
N LYS A 74 -2.99 -7.66 17.16
CA LYS A 74 -3.80 -8.50 18.04
C LYS A 74 -4.28 -9.80 17.39
N LYS A 75 -4.62 -9.74 16.10
CA LYS A 75 -5.17 -10.87 15.34
C LYS A 75 -4.11 -11.65 14.54
N GLY A 76 -2.85 -11.21 14.53
CA GLY A 76 -1.80 -11.84 13.72
C GLY A 76 -1.95 -11.63 12.21
N ILE A 77 -2.65 -10.56 11.80
CA ILE A 77 -2.93 -10.23 10.40
C ILE A 77 -1.79 -9.35 9.85
N ILE A 78 -1.34 -9.63 8.64
CA ILE A 78 -0.30 -8.84 7.96
C ILE A 78 -0.89 -7.50 7.50
N LEU A 79 -0.32 -6.38 7.94
CA LEU A 79 -0.70 -5.06 7.45
C LEU A 79 0.18 -4.64 6.27
N ILE A 80 -0.45 -4.37 5.12
CA ILE A 80 0.22 -3.94 3.88
C ILE A 80 -0.23 -2.52 3.54
N PHE A 81 0.72 -1.58 3.46
CA PHE A 81 0.43 -0.24 2.95
C PHE A 81 0.79 -0.12 1.48
N ASP A 82 -0.19 0.27 0.67
CA ASP A 82 0.01 0.64 -0.71
C ASP A 82 0.45 2.12 -0.80
N GLU A 83 1.74 2.31 -0.95
CA GLU A 83 2.39 3.61 -1.06
C GLU A 83 2.75 3.96 -2.51
N CYS A 84 2.21 3.23 -3.48
CA CYS A 84 2.50 3.49 -4.89
C CYS A 84 2.14 4.91 -5.33
N THR A 85 1.08 5.50 -4.73
CA THR A 85 0.66 6.87 -5.03
C THR A 85 1.28 7.89 -4.10
N SER A 86 1.35 7.60 -2.81
CA SER A 86 1.76 8.51 -1.74
C SER A 86 3.26 8.53 -1.47
N GLY A 87 3.94 7.43 -1.72
CA GLY A 87 5.37 7.28 -1.45
C GLY A 87 6.24 8.33 -2.15
N PHE A 88 7.24 8.84 -1.42
CA PHE A 88 8.22 9.82 -1.89
C PHE A 88 7.64 11.18 -2.34
N ARG A 89 6.45 11.56 -1.86
CA ARG A 89 5.83 12.85 -2.19
C ARG A 89 5.83 13.85 -1.04
N GLU A 90 5.41 13.42 0.16
CA GLU A 90 5.40 14.27 1.35
C GLU A 90 6.48 13.89 2.37
N THR A 91 7.05 12.70 2.22
CA THR A 91 8.11 12.17 3.07
C THR A 91 9.20 11.56 2.19
N PHE A 92 10.40 11.39 2.72
CA PHE A 92 11.42 10.57 2.08
C PHE A 92 11.19 9.10 2.46
N GLY A 93 10.23 8.48 1.80
CA GLY A 93 9.71 7.14 2.07
C GLY A 93 8.20 7.09 1.91
N GLY A 94 7.55 6.22 2.65
CA GLY A 94 6.08 6.14 2.67
C GLY A 94 5.45 7.25 3.50
N ILE A 95 4.24 7.68 3.13
CA ILE A 95 3.51 8.71 3.88
C ILE A 95 3.13 8.23 5.29
N HIS A 96 3.12 6.92 5.55
CA HIS A 96 2.90 6.34 6.88
C HIS A 96 3.88 6.88 7.94
N LEU A 97 5.08 7.31 7.52
CA LEU A 97 6.07 7.93 8.40
C LEU A 97 5.56 9.22 9.06
N LYS A 98 4.68 9.96 8.37
CA LYS A 98 4.01 11.17 8.89
C LYS A 98 3.10 10.84 10.09
N TYR A 99 2.55 9.63 10.11
CA TYR A 99 1.61 9.16 11.14
C TYR A 99 2.26 8.27 12.19
N GLY A 100 3.53 7.92 12.03
CA GLY A 100 4.27 7.07 12.98
C GLY A 100 3.74 5.63 13.07
N VAL A 101 3.05 5.15 12.03
CA VAL A 101 2.47 3.79 11.97
C VAL A 101 3.21 2.97 10.93
N ASN A 102 3.91 1.92 11.35
CA ASN A 102 4.67 1.06 10.47
C ASN A 102 3.85 -0.17 10.04
N PRO A 103 3.77 -0.47 8.73
CA PRO A 103 3.17 -1.70 8.23
C PRO A 103 4.13 -2.88 8.39
N ASP A 104 3.62 -4.07 8.09
CA ASP A 104 4.46 -5.26 7.92
C ASP A 104 5.11 -5.29 6.54
N MET A 105 4.40 -4.76 5.53
CA MET A 105 4.89 -4.58 4.16
C MET A 105 4.43 -3.24 3.60
N ALA A 106 5.25 -2.64 2.74
CA ALA A 106 4.90 -1.45 1.97
C ALA A 106 5.25 -1.63 0.49
N MET A 107 4.38 -1.13 -0.38
CA MET A 107 4.53 -1.21 -1.84
C MET A 107 4.79 0.18 -2.39
N PHE A 108 5.86 0.34 -3.19
CA PHE A 108 6.26 1.61 -3.79
C PHE A 108 6.31 1.53 -5.30
N GLY A 109 6.04 2.63 -5.97
CA GLY A 109 6.11 2.77 -7.42
C GLY A 109 6.10 4.24 -7.83
N LYS A 110 5.61 4.54 -8.99
CA LYS A 110 5.41 5.91 -9.52
C LYS A 110 6.61 6.84 -9.26
N ALA A 111 6.59 7.64 -8.18
CA ALA A 111 7.64 8.59 -7.83
C ALA A 111 9.02 7.92 -7.62
N LEU A 112 9.06 6.65 -7.20
CA LEU A 112 10.30 5.89 -7.06
C LEU A 112 11.08 5.82 -8.38
N GLY A 113 10.39 5.53 -9.48
CA GLY A 113 10.99 5.46 -10.83
C GLY A 113 11.00 6.79 -11.56
N ASN A 114 10.22 7.78 -11.09
CA ASN A 114 10.12 9.12 -11.68
C ASN A 114 9.96 9.12 -13.22
N GLY A 115 9.05 8.28 -13.71
CA GLY A 115 8.76 8.10 -15.14
C GLY A 115 9.29 6.78 -15.72
N TYR A 116 10.18 6.09 -15.03
CA TYR A 116 10.64 4.75 -15.43
C TYR A 116 9.87 3.64 -14.71
N ALA A 117 9.71 2.52 -15.40
CA ALA A 117 8.97 1.37 -14.89
C ALA A 117 9.77 0.63 -13.82
N ILE A 118 9.48 0.91 -12.56
CA ILE A 118 9.99 0.15 -11.42
C ILE A 118 9.01 0.22 -10.27
N THR A 119 8.88 -0.89 -9.56
CA THR A 119 8.18 -0.99 -8.28
C THR A 119 9.09 -1.67 -7.26
N ALA A 120 8.82 -1.44 -5.99
CA ALA A 120 9.52 -2.12 -4.90
C ALA A 120 8.52 -2.55 -3.82
N ILE A 121 8.74 -3.72 -3.27
CA ILE A 121 8.02 -4.22 -2.10
C ILE A 121 9.06 -4.38 -0.99
N LEU A 122 8.82 -3.72 0.13
CA LEU A 122 9.63 -3.78 1.33
C LEU A 122 8.80 -4.37 2.47
N GLY A 123 9.43 -5.10 3.36
CA GLY A 123 8.71 -5.67 4.50
C GLY A 123 9.62 -6.22 5.58
N LYS A 124 9.02 -6.60 6.70
CA LYS A 124 9.71 -7.25 7.80
C LYS A 124 10.37 -8.55 7.32
N LYS A 125 11.58 -8.82 7.78
CA LYS A 125 12.39 -9.97 7.34
C LYS A 125 11.63 -11.31 7.41
N ASN A 126 10.95 -11.56 8.52
CA ASN A 126 10.21 -12.80 8.73
C ASN A 126 9.08 -13.01 7.72
N ILE A 127 8.45 -11.93 7.24
CA ILE A 127 7.39 -11.96 6.24
C ILE A 127 7.98 -12.09 4.84
N MET A 128 8.98 -11.27 4.51
CA MET A 128 9.62 -11.28 3.20
C MET A 128 10.37 -12.59 2.92
N GLN A 129 10.75 -13.33 3.96
CA GLN A 129 11.41 -14.63 3.81
C GLN A 129 10.53 -15.65 3.10
N SER A 130 9.21 -15.53 3.18
CA SER A 130 8.26 -16.40 2.46
C SER A 130 8.40 -16.29 0.93
N ALA A 131 8.93 -15.18 0.42
CA ALA A 131 9.22 -15.02 -1.01
C ALA A 131 10.27 -16.02 -1.53
N GLN A 132 11.12 -16.56 -0.65
CA GLN A 132 12.14 -17.54 -1.02
C GLN A 132 11.55 -18.90 -1.43
N SER A 133 10.35 -19.23 -0.96
CA SER A 133 9.63 -20.45 -1.29
C SER A 133 8.55 -20.24 -2.37
N THR A 134 8.42 -19.02 -2.88
CA THR A 134 7.42 -18.65 -3.88
C THR A 134 8.08 -18.45 -5.23
N PHE A 135 7.44 -18.95 -6.29
CA PHE A 135 7.93 -18.69 -7.64
C PHE A 135 7.65 -17.23 -8.04
N ILE A 136 8.67 -16.40 -7.93
CA ILE A 136 8.65 -15.00 -8.37
C ILE A 136 9.63 -14.87 -9.52
N SER A 137 9.10 -14.58 -10.71
CA SER A 137 9.90 -14.42 -11.92
C SER A 137 9.35 -13.33 -12.81
N SER A 138 10.22 -12.71 -13.60
CA SER A 138 9.89 -11.67 -14.56
C SER A 138 10.94 -11.63 -15.67
N THR A 139 10.53 -11.27 -16.88
CA THR A 139 11.43 -10.99 -17.99
C THR A 139 12.46 -9.91 -17.64
N PHE A 140 12.05 -8.94 -16.80
CA PHE A 140 12.89 -7.81 -16.38
C PHE A 140 13.66 -8.04 -15.07
N TRP A 141 13.73 -9.27 -14.59
CA TRP A 141 14.38 -9.60 -13.31
C TRP A 141 15.82 -9.12 -13.20
N THR A 142 16.58 -9.19 -14.30
CA THR A 142 17.99 -8.75 -14.37
C THR A 142 18.16 -7.41 -15.06
N GLU A 143 17.08 -6.73 -15.39
CA GLU A 143 17.10 -5.42 -16.01
C GLU A 143 17.67 -4.40 -15.03
N ARG A 144 18.51 -3.46 -15.51
CA ARG A 144 19.25 -2.51 -14.66
C ARG A 144 18.78 -1.07 -14.76
N ILE A 145 17.98 -0.73 -15.78
CA ILE A 145 17.55 0.66 -16.02
C ILE A 145 16.68 1.13 -14.85
N GLY A 146 15.62 0.38 -14.52
CA GLY A 146 14.71 0.70 -13.44
C GLY A 146 15.41 0.90 -12.09
N PRO A 147 16.18 -0.07 -11.60
CA PRO A 147 16.94 0.06 -10.35
C PRO A 147 17.95 1.23 -10.37
N THR A 148 18.65 1.45 -11.47
CA THR A 148 19.61 2.57 -11.60
C THR A 148 18.92 3.92 -11.50
N VAL A 149 17.76 4.05 -12.18
CA VAL A 149 16.95 5.29 -12.13
C VAL A 149 16.39 5.51 -10.74
N ALA A 150 15.87 4.45 -10.10
CA ALA A 150 15.35 4.56 -8.74
C ALA A 150 16.42 5.02 -7.75
N LEU A 151 17.62 4.43 -7.80
CA LEU A 151 18.74 4.85 -6.95
C LEU A 151 19.11 6.32 -7.19
N LYS A 152 19.18 6.75 -8.46
CA LYS A 152 19.48 8.14 -8.79
C LYS A 152 18.38 9.10 -8.37
N THR A 153 17.13 8.71 -8.52
CA THR A 153 15.97 9.46 -8.03
C THR A 153 16.07 9.68 -6.52
N LEU A 154 16.30 8.60 -5.76
CA LEU A 154 16.43 8.67 -4.30
C LEU A 154 17.61 9.55 -3.86
N GLU A 155 18.78 9.43 -4.54
CA GLU A 155 19.95 10.28 -4.27
C GLU A 155 19.62 11.77 -4.43
N ILE A 156 18.99 12.14 -5.55
CA ILE A 156 18.63 13.53 -5.85
C ILE A 156 17.58 14.04 -4.86
N MET A 157 16.56 13.22 -4.58
CA MET A 157 15.52 13.58 -3.62
C MET A 157 16.09 13.83 -2.23
N ASN A 158 16.96 12.95 -1.76
CA ASN A 158 17.60 13.09 -0.46
C ASN A 158 18.48 14.34 -0.39
N LYS A 159 19.33 14.55 -1.40
CA LYS A 159 20.22 15.73 -1.48
C LYS A 159 19.47 17.05 -1.45
N ASN A 160 18.37 17.13 -2.17
CA ASN A 160 17.61 18.38 -2.37
C ASN A 160 16.38 18.50 -1.43
N SER A 161 16.05 17.47 -0.65
CA SER A 161 14.82 17.41 0.16
C SER A 161 13.55 17.70 -0.66
N THR A 162 13.48 17.15 -1.88
CA THR A 162 12.44 17.50 -2.89
C THR A 162 11.01 17.31 -2.40
N TRP A 163 10.76 16.36 -1.50
CA TRP A 163 9.42 16.17 -0.88
C TRP A 163 8.93 17.41 -0.13
N LYS A 164 9.85 18.19 0.48
CA LYS A 164 9.51 19.45 1.15
C LYS A 164 9.06 20.51 0.14
N ASP A 165 9.76 20.59 -1.00
CA ASP A 165 9.40 21.52 -2.07
C ASP A 165 8.09 21.15 -2.74
N ILE A 166 7.85 19.86 -2.99
CA ILE A 166 6.59 19.35 -3.52
C ILE A 166 5.43 19.72 -2.59
N SER A 167 5.57 19.43 -1.29
CA SER A 167 4.56 19.73 -0.28
C SER A 167 4.31 21.25 -0.16
N LYS A 168 5.37 22.06 -0.24
CA LYS A 168 5.25 23.52 -0.23
C LYS A 168 4.47 24.03 -1.46
N LYS A 169 4.82 23.56 -2.65
CA LYS A 169 4.14 23.96 -3.89
C LYS A 169 2.67 23.53 -3.90
N GLY A 170 2.36 22.32 -3.45
CA GLY A 170 0.99 21.82 -3.37
C GLY A 170 0.06 22.63 -2.45
N LYS A 171 0.62 23.38 -1.48
CA LYS A 171 -0.17 24.27 -0.62
C LYS A 171 -0.57 25.57 -1.31
N TYR A 172 0.01 25.94 -2.44
CA TYR A 172 -0.32 27.14 -3.20
C TYR A 172 -1.33 26.86 -4.33
N MET A 173 -1.67 25.62 -4.58
CA MET A 173 -2.67 25.19 -5.57
C MET A 173 -4.05 24.98 -4.93
#